data_c53a379f1327e9fc91b79f4437846dff
#
_entry.id   c53a379f1327e9fc91b79f4437846dff
#
_cell.length_a   1.000
_cell.length_b   1.000
_cell.length_c   1.000
_cell.angle_alpha   90.00
_cell.angle_beta   90.00
_cell.angle_gamma   90.00
#
_symmetry.space_group_name_H-M   'P 1'
#
loop_
_entity.id
_entity.type
_entity.pdbx_description
1 polymer ?
#
loop_
_entity_poly.entity_id
_entity_poly.type
_entity_poly.pdbx_seq_one_letter_code
_entity_poly.pdbx_strand_id
1 'polypeptide(L)'
;YDITIDGRLRKAVSHYGRNGFFYTLDRTDGSFIKGAKYVNDLNWTAGLDPVSGLPVEYDPDLDVQIYNPEARALRADRDEMKRTCPTWHGGVAHQPLAYNPEKQIAYGVGTEGCFEQNGAAMAPVSPAGDVDRQASERRRYTSDLYYGALTAVDAVDHDVIGKAVTDIEIR
;
A
#
# COMPACT_ATOMS: atom_id res chain seq x y z
N TYR A 1 18.27 11.55 -2.12
CA TYR A 1 18.53 12.75 -1.33
C TYR A 1 19.28 12.40 -0.04
N ASP A 2 19.87 13.42 0.59
CA ASP A 2 20.49 13.28 1.90
C ASP A 2 19.55 13.95 2.93
N ILE A 3 19.37 13.29 4.08
CA ILE A 3 18.41 13.72 5.10
C ILE A 3 18.95 13.37 6.49
N THR A 4 18.68 14.21 7.48
CA THR A 4 19.01 13.90 8.87
C THR A 4 17.82 13.22 9.54
N ILE A 5 17.98 11.95 9.92
CA ILE A 5 17.00 11.17 10.67
C ILE A 5 17.65 10.74 11.99
N ASP A 6 16.98 10.95 13.11
CA ASP A 6 17.47 10.65 14.46
C ASP A 6 18.88 11.22 14.73
N GLY A 7 19.12 12.46 14.26
CA GLY A 7 20.39 13.17 14.42
C GLY A 7 21.55 12.67 13.56
N ARG A 8 21.31 11.73 12.63
CA ARG A 8 22.33 11.17 11.72
C ARG A 8 22.02 11.54 10.27
N LEU A 9 23.03 12.04 9.56
CA LEU A 9 22.92 12.24 8.11
C LEU A 9 22.87 10.88 7.41
N ARG A 10 21.81 10.64 6.64
CA ARG A 10 21.54 9.41 5.90
C ARG A 10 21.47 9.69 4.41
N LYS A 11 22.02 8.78 3.63
CA LYS A 11 21.82 8.75 2.17
C LYS A 11 20.53 7.98 1.88
N ALA A 12 19.43 8.69 1.65
CA ALA A 12 18.10 8.10 1.63
C ALA A 12 17.52 7.97 0.22
N VAL A 13 16.70 6.93 0.05
CA VAL A 13 15.72 6.78 -1.01
C VAL A 13 14.37 6.50 -0.36
N SER A 14 13.35 7.25 -0.77
CA SER A 14 11.99 7.03 -0.24
C SER A 14 11.02 6.65 -1.33
N HIS A 15 9.99 5.90 -0.92
CA HIS A 15 8.99 5.35 -1.81
C HIS A 15 7.62 5.29 -1.13
N TYR A 16 6.59 5.76 -1.85
CA TYR A 16 5.21 5.47 -1.51
C TYR A 16 4.86 4.07 -2.04
N GLY A 17 4.74 3.11 -1.13
CA GLY A 17 4.38 1.75 -1.51
C GLY A 17 2.89 1.60 -1.83
N ARG A 18 2.55 0.81 -2.84
CA ARG A 18 1.15 0.44 -3.14
C ARG A 18 0.42 -0.17 -1.95
N ASN A 19 1.18 -0.79 -1.05
CA ASN A 19 0.69 -1.43 0.15
C ASN A 19 0.23 -0.47 1.26
N GLY A 20 0.36 0.86 1.04
CA GLY A 20 -0.12 1.88 1.95
C GLY A 20 0.92 2.44 2.92
N PHE A 21 2.19 2.02 2.80
CA PHE A 21 3.29 2.55 3.60
C PHE A 21 4.23 3.44 2.78
N PHE A 22 4.70 4.51 3.40
CA PHE A 22 5.82 5.31 2.93
C PHE A 22 7.09 4.78 3.58
N TYR A 23 8.06 4.36 2.77
CA TYR A 23 9.31 3.76 3.19
C TYR A 23 10.48 4.69 2.91
N THR A 24 11.47 4.68 3.80
CA THR A 24 12.80 5.24 3.57
C THR A 24 13.85 4.17 3.83
N LEU A 25 14.70 3.97 2.84
CA LEU A 25 15.81 3.02 2.87
C LEU A 25 17.13 3.77 2.71
N ASP A 26 18.21 3.19 3.20
CA ASP A 26 19.56 3.65 2.85
C ASP A 26 19.85 3.33 1.37
N ARG A 27 20.12 4.34 0.55
CA ARG A 27 20.34 4.13 -0.89
C ARG A 27 21.69 3.51 -1.22
N THR A 28 22.56 3.31 -0.21
CA THR A 28 23.89 2.71 -0.41
C THR A 28 23.86 1.20 -0.34
N ASP A 29 22.96 0.63 0.48
CA ASP A 29 22.90 -0.82 0.73
C ASP A 29 21.47 -1.38 0.75
N GLY A 30 20.45 -0.51 0.67
CA GLY A 30 19.04 -0.90 0.71
C GLY A 30 18.50 -1.19 2.11
N SER A 31 19.27 -0.96 3.16
CA SER A 31 18.82 -1.22 4.53
C SER A 31 17.64 -0.32 4.91
N PHE A 32 16.71 -0.89 5.69
CA PHE A 32 15.55 -0.17 6.18
C PHE A 32 15.96 0.92 7.18
N ILE A 33 15.40 2.12 7.00
CA ILE A 33 15.59 3.23 7.93
C ILE A 33 14.28 3.50 8.68
N LYS A 34 13.17 3.68 7.95
CA LYS A 34 11.89 4.04 8.54
C LYS A 34 10.74 3.72 7.59
N GLY A 35 9.57 3.44 8.16
CA GLY A 35 8.32 3.27 7.40
C GLY A 35 7.11 3.65 8.22
N ALA A 36 6.13 4.31 7.60
CA ALA A 36 4.88 4.66 8.25
C ALA A 36 3.70 4.57 7.28
N LYS A 37 2.53 4.28 7.83
CA LYS A 37 1.28 4.25 7.07
C LYS A 37 0.93 5.66 6.59
N TYR A 38 0.66 5.82 5.28
CA TYR A 38 0.20 7.09 4.71
C TYR A 38 -1.25 7.06 4.22
N VAL A 39 -1.84 5.87 4.03
CA VAL A 39 -3.25 5.71 3.65
C VAL A 39 -4.17 5.78 4.88
N ASN A 40 -5.43 6.14 4.66
CA ASN A 40 -6.40 6.19 5.75
C ASN A 40 -6.77 4.78 6.24
N ASP A 41 -7.14 3.91 5.30
CA ASP A 41 -7.55 2.55 5.60
C ASP A 41 -6.49 1.53 5.19
N LEU A 42 -6.11 0.67 6.15
CA LEU A 42 -5.16 -0.41 5.95
C LEU A 42 -5.54 -1.56 6.88
N ASN A 43 -5.70 -2.76 6.32
CA ASN A 43 -6.11 -3.92 7.11
C ASN A 43 -5.38 -5.22 6.76
N TRP A 44 -4.44 -5.22 5.79
CA TRP A 44 -3.70 -6.43 5.43
C TRP A 44 -2.59 -6.80 6.42
N THR A 45 -2.18 -5.86 7.29
CA THR A 45 -1.26 -6.03 8.43
C THR A 45 -1.63 -5.06 9.54
N ALA A 46 -1.24 -5.35 10.76
CA ALA A 46 -1.35 -4.43 11.90
C ALA A 46 -0.31 -3.28 11.84
N GLY A 47 0.79 -3.47 11.09
CA GLY A 47 1.82 -2.46 10.93
C GLY A 47 3.14 -3.02 10.47
N LEU A 48 4.18 -2.19 10.55
CA LEU A 48 5.56 -2.58 10.25
C LEU A 48 6.36 -2.70 11.55
N ASP A 49 7.20 -3.69 11.64
CA ASP A 49 8.25 -3.76 12.64
C ASP A 49 9.22 -2.57 12.46
N PRO A 50 9.46 -1.76 13.48
CA PRO A 50 10.23 -0.52 13.34
C PRO A 50 11.72 -0.71 13.06
N VAL A 51 12.23 -1.92 13.22
CA VAL A 51 13.64 -2.25 13.01
C VAL A 51 13.87 -2.84 11.62
N SER A 52 13.07 -3.81 11.25
CA SER A 52 13.22 -4.55 9.98
C SER A 52 12.41 -3.95 8.83
N GLY A 53 11.32 -3.21 9.11
CA GLY A 53 10.38 -2.75 8.11
C GLY A 53 9.48 -3.83 7.54
N LEU A 54 9.54 -5.04 8.07
CA LEU A 54 8.63 -6.13 7.71
C LEU A 54 7.29 -5.97 8.41
N PRO A 55 6.20 -6.52 7.86
CA PRO A 55 4.94 -6.62 8.60
C PRO A 55 5.12 -7.31 9.95
N VAL A 56 4.42 -6.85 10.98
CA VAL A 56 4.57 -7.38 12.35
C VAL A 56 4.16 -8.86 12.46
N GLU A 57 3.35 -9.35 11.54
CA GLU A 57 2.95 -10.76 11.45
C GLU A 57 3.88 -11.62 10.57
N TYR A 58 5.01 -11.07 10.14
CA TYR A 58 5.96 -11.81 9.30
C TYR A 58 6.49 -13.05 10.04
N ASP A 59 6.36 -14.20 9.39
CA ASP A 59 6.83 -15.48 9.87
C ASP A 59 7.93 -16.02 8.93
N PRO A 60 9.21 -16.09 9.38
CA PRO A 60 10.31 -16.55 8.54
C PRO A 60 10.23 -18.04 8.16
N ASP A 61 9.39 -18.82 8.82
CA ASP A 61 9.22 -20.25 8.56
C ASP A 61 8.16 -20.53 7.47
N LEU A 62 7.45 -19.49 6.99
CA LEU A 62 6.43 -19.61 5.95
C LEU A 62 6.95 -19.17 4.56
N ASP A 63 6.85 -20.05 3.56
CA ASP A 63 7.14 -19.74 2.17
C ASP A 63 6.16 -18.70 1.58
N VAL A 64 4.90 -18.74 2.05
CA VAL A 64 3.85 -17.81 1.62
C VAL A 64 3.26 -17.10 2.82
N GLN A 65 3.49 -15.80 2.87
CA GLN A 65 3.02 -14.96 3.98
C GLN A 65 1.51 -14.67 3.87
N ILE A 66 0.81 -14.79 5.00
CA ILE A 66 -0.58 -14.38 5.17
C ILE A 66 -0.66 -13.57 6.47
N TYR A 67 -0.59 -12.24 6.34
CA TYR A 67 -0.53 -11.36 7.50
C TYR A 67 -1.88 -11.19 8.19
N ASN A 68 -2.96 -11.00 7.41
CA ASN A 68 -4.33 -10.96 7.92
C ASN A 68 -5.25 -11.82 7.04
N PRO A 69 -5.67 -13.01 7.50
CA PRO A 69 -6.56 -13.90 6.74
C PRO A 69 -7.91 -13.25 6.40
N GLU A 70 -8.43 -12.36 7.26
CA GLU A 70 -9.70 -11.68 7.04
C GLU A 70 -9.66 -10.62 5.94
N ALA A 71 -8.46 -10.13 5.62
CA ALA A 71 -8.25 -9.18 4.54
C ALA A 71 -7.88 -9.84 3.20
N ARG A 72 -7.78 -11.16 3.14
CA ARG A 72 -7.33 -11.91 1.97
C ARG A 72 -8.34 -12.95 1.53
N ALA A 73 -8.89 -12.80 0.32
CA ALA A 73 -9.68 -13.84 -0.29
C ALA A 73 -8.77 -14.96 -0.83
N LEU A 74 -8.95 -16.18 -0.36
CA LEU A 74 -8.30 -17.38 -0.87
C LEU A 74 -9.23 -18.07 -1.88
N ARG A 75 -8.66 -18.90 -2.77
CA ARG A 75 -9.48 -19.70 -3.73
C ARG A 75 -10.50 -20.60 -3.04
N ALA A 76 -10.22 -21.03 -1.82
CA ALA A 76 -11.13 -21.83 -1.02
C ALA A 76 -12.36 -21.03 -0.54
N ASP A 77 -12.21 -19.72 -0.38
CA ASP A 77 -13.24 -18.81 0.16
C ASP A 77 -14.14 -18.30 -0.98
N ARG A 78 -14.74 -19.23 -1.76
CA ARG A 78 -15.44 -18.88 -3.00
C ARG A 78 -16.65 -17.97 -2.80
N ASP A 79 -17.34 -18.13 -1.68
CA ASP A 79 -18.61 -17.47 -1.41
C ASP A 79 -18.50 -16.35 -0.36
N GLU A 80 -17.37 -16.26 0.31
CA GLU A 80 -17.12 -15.25 1.34
C GLU A 80 -16.45 -14.01 0.75
N MET A 81 -17.09 -12.85 0.92
CA MET A 81 -16.51 -11.56 0.53
C MET A 81 -15.51 -11.10 1.59
N LYS A 82 -14.28 -10.87 1.17
CA LYS A 82 -13.22 -10.30 2.01
C LYS A 82 -12.97 -8.86 1.60
N ARG A 83 -12.90 -7.97 2.60
CA ARG A 83 -12.55 -6.56 2.41
C ARG A 83 -11.05 -6.36 2.58
N THR A 84 -10.42 -5.75 1.59
CA THR A 84 -8.98 -5.46 1.59
C THR A 84 -8.74 -3.95 1.44
N CYS A 85 -7.90 -3.40 2.31
CA CYS A 85 -7.48 -2.00 2.31
C CYS A 85 -5.93 -1.91 2.33
N PRO A 86 -5.30 -1.03 1.55
CA PRO A 86 -5.90 -0.18 0.52
C PRO A 86 -6.44 -1.01 -0.65
N THR A 87 -6.99 -0.33 -1.68
CA THR A 87 -7.54 -1.00 -2.87
C THR A 87 -6.49 -1.85 -3.58
N TRP A 88 -6.91 -2.71 -4.51
CA TRP A 88 -5.97 -3.51 -5.31
C TRP A 88 -5.05 -2.66 -6.21
N HIS A 89 -5.45 -1.43 -6.54
CA HIS A 89 -4.55 -0.44 -7.13
C HIS A 89 -3.51 0.05 -6.13
N GLY A 90 -3.77 -0.16 -4.84
CA GLY A 90 -2.96 0.33 -3.74
C GLY A 90 -3.21 1.81 -3.46
N GLY A 91 -2.35 2.40 -2.67
CA GLY A 91 -2.31 3.84 -2.47
C GLY A 91 -1.68 4.52 -3.70
N VAL A 92 -0.39 4.83 -3.66
CA VAL A 92 0.36 5.30 -4.84
C VAL A 92 0.86 4.09 -5.63
N ALA A 93 0.53 3.99 -6.92
CA ALA A 93 0.93 2.86 -7.77
C ALA A 93 2.11 3.23 -8.68
N HIS A 94 1.82 3.87 -9.81
CA HIS A 94 2.82 4.21 -10.84
C HIS A 94 2.90 5.71 -11.09
N GLN A 95 2.13 6.49 -10.34
CA GLN A 95 2.13 7.94 -10.46
C GLN A 95 3.48 8.51 -10.02
N PRO A 96 3.95 9.57 -10.67
CA PRO A 96 5.19 10.23 -10.30
C PRO A 96 5.10 10.85 -8.91
N LEU A 97 6.22 10.82 -8.20
CA LEU A 97 6.38 11.45 -6.90
C LEU A 97 7.08 12.80 -7.05
N ALA A 98 6.83 13.72 -6.13
CA ALA A 98 7.54 14.97 -6.02
C ALA A 98 8.16 15.11 -4.62
N TYR A 99 9.30 15.79 -4.54
CA TYR A 99 9.97 16.06 -3.27
C TYR A 99 10.41 17.51 -3.20
N ASN A 100 10.10 18.16 -2.09
CA ASN A 100 10.58 19.50 -1.79
C ASN A 100 11.75 19.40 -0.81
N PRO A 101 13.00 19.65 -1.24
CA PRO A 101 14.19 19.49 -0.37
C PRO A 101 14.30 20.56 0.71
N GLU A 102 13.74 21.76 0.51
CA GLU A 102 13.81 22.83 1.50
C GLU A 102 12.87 22.54 2.68
N LYS A 103 11.70 21.97 2.40
CA LYS A 103 10.71 21.63 3.40
C LYS A 103 10.79 20.18 3.86
N GLN A 104 11.58 19.36 3.19
CA GLN A 104 11.71 17.91 3.41
C GLN A 104 10.35 17.18 3.32
N ILE A 105 9.51 17.59 2.35
CA ILE A 105 8.18 17.02 2.15
C ILE A 105 8.15 16.22 0.85
N ALA A 106 7.67 14.97 0.95
CA ALA A 106 7.38 14.12 -0.19
C ALA A 106 5.87 14.21 -0.52
N TYR A 107 5.54 14.24 -1.82
CA TYR A 107 4.17 14.29 -2.31
C TYR A 107 3.91 13.07 -3.20
N GLY A 108 2.83 12.36 -2.89
CA GLY A 108 2.36 11.20 -3.67
C GLY A 108 0.91 11.37 -4.07
N VAL A 109 0.61 11.07 -5.33
CA VAL A 109 -0.76 11.03 -5.86
C VAL A 109 -1.18 9.60 -5.98
N GLY A 110 -2.32 9.24 -5.42
CA GLY A 110 -2.79 7.87 -5.41
C GLY A 110 -4.28 7.73 -5.14
N THR A 111 -4.66 6.56 -4.69
CA THR A 111 -6.04 6.19 -4.40
C THR A 111 -6.20 5.79 -2.95
N GLU A 112 -7.23 6.30 -2.32
CA GLU A 112 -7.70 5.87 -1.00
C GLU A 112 -8.91 4.95 -1.15
N GLY A 113 -9.12 4.09 -0.16
CA GLY A 113 -10.27 3.22 -0.06
C GLY A 113 -9.93 1.75 -0.07
N CYS A 114 -10.99 0.94 -0.10
CA CYS A 114 -10.93 -0.51 0.02
C CYS A 114 -11.65 -1.17 -1.15
N PHE A 115 -11.48 -2.48 -1.29
CA PHE A 115 -12.28 -3.28 -2.20
C PHE A 115 -12.74 -4.57 -1.52
N GLU A 116 -13.80 -5.15 -2.05
CA GLU A 116 -14.28 -6.45 -1.63
C GLU A 116 -14.13 -7.45 -2.77
N GLN A 117 -13.67 -8.64 -2.43
CA GLN A 117 -13.54 -9.76 -3.36
C GLN A 117 -13.72 -11.09 -2.65
N ASN A 118 -14.09 -12.11 -3.40
CA ASN A 118 -14.12 -13.49 -2.93
C ASN A 118 -13.13 -14.38 -3.72
N GLY A 119 -12.92 -15.60 -3.26
CA GLY A 119 -12.00 -16.54 -3.90
C GLY A 119 -12.38 -16.94 -5.33
N ALA A 120 -13.63 -16.77 -5.73
CA ALA A 120 -14.07 -17.02 -7.09
C ALA A 120 -13.51 -15.99 -8.09
N ALA A 121 -13.20 -14.76 -7.62
CA ALA A 121 -12.53 -13.75 -8.45
C ALA A 121 -11.08 -14.13 -8.81
N MET A 122 -10.52 -15.13 -8.14
CA MET A 122 -9.17 -15.64 -8.35
C MET A 122 -9.15 -16.96 -9.16
N ALA A 123 -10.26 -17.32 -9.82
CA ALA A 123 -10.32 -18.50 -10.68
C ALA A 123 -9.22 -18.41 -11.77
N PRO A 124 -8.57 -19.53 -12.11
CA PRO A 124 -7.56 -19.53 -13.16
C PRO A 124 -8.21 -19.13 -14.49
N VAL A 125 -7.45 -18.41 -15.31
CA VAL A 125 -7.76 -18.23 -16.72
C VAL A 125 -7.90 -19.64 -17.32
N SER A 126 -8.98 -19.90 -18.06
CA SER A 126 -9.15 -21.20 -18.71
C SER A 126 -7.96 -21.47 -19.65
N PRO A 127 -7.61 -22.74 -19.93
CA PRO A 127 -6.57 -23.08 -20.90
C PRO A 127 -6.82 -22.48 -22.29
N ALA A 128 -8.05 -22.11 -22.61
CA ALA A 128 -8.43 -21.43 -23.84
C ALA A 128 -8.13 -19.91 -23.84
N GLY A 129 -7.60 -19.37 -22.76
CA GLY A 129 -7.28 -17.92 -22.66
C GLY A 129 -8.50 -17.02 -22.41
N ASP A 130 -9.69 -17.60 -22.22
CA ASP A 130 -10.88 -16.82 -21.86
C ASP A 130 -10.71 -16.26 -20.44
N VAL A 131 -10.63 -14.95 -20.37
CA VAL A 131 -10.74 -14.25 -19.09
C VAL A 131 -12.15 -14.49 -18.57
N ASP A 132 -12.27 -15.14 -17.43
CA ASP A 132 -13.57 -15.28 -16.77
C ASP A 132 -14.10 -13.88 -16.42
N ARG A 133 -14.96 -13.34 -17.30
CA ARG A 133 -15.59 -12.03 -17.10
C ARG A 133 -16.40 -11.99 -15.82
N GLN A 134 -16.93 -13.11 -15.36
CA GLN A 134 -17.67 -13.21 -14.10
C GLN A 134 -16.73 -13.00 -12.88
N ALA A 135 -15.45 -13.30 -12.99
CA ALA A 135 -14.48 -13.04 -11.93
C ALA A 135 -14.28 -11.52 -11.71
N SER A 136 -14.37 -10.71 -12.76
CA SER A 136 -14.29 -9.25 -12.64
C SER A 136 -15.56 -8.61 -12.05
N GLU A 137 -16.72 -9.22 -12.29
CA GLU A 137 -18.01 -8.75 -11.77
C GLU A 137 -18.19 -9.02 -10.26
N ARG A 138 -17.41 -9.93 -9.71
CA ARG A 138 -17.41 -10.27 -8.27
C ARG A 138 -16.55 -9.36 -7.41
N ARG A 139 -15.74 -8.50 -8.04
CA ARG A 139 -15.00 -7.45 -7.32
C ARG A 139 -15.93 -6.25 -7.12
N ARG A 140 -16.22 -5.95 -5.87
CA ARG A 140 -16.94 -4.72 -5.52
C ARG A 140 -15.95 -3.72 -4.93
N TYR A 141 -15.97 -2.52 -5.50
CA TYR A 141 -15.37 -1.38 -4.85
C TYR A 141 -16.38 -0.80 -3.88
N THR A 142 -16.00 -0.57 -2.65
CA THR A 142 -16.82 0.18 -1.72
C THR A 142 -16.73 1.64 -2.13
N SER A 143 -17.73 2.11 -2.91
CA SER A 143 -17.75 3.43 -3.54
C SER A 143 -17.62 4.59 -2.53
N ASP A 144 -18.03 4.36 -1.30
CA ASP A 144 -18.04 5.38 -0.24
C ASP A 144 -16.65 5.70 0.31
N LEU A 145 -15.64 4.87 -0.03
CA LEU A 145 -14.26 4.99 0.45
C LEU A 145 -13.22 4.98 -0.68
N TYR A 146 -13.65 5.12 -1.93
CA TYR A 146 -12.76 5.06 -3.10
C TYR A 146 -12.66 6.42 -3.77
N TYR A 147 -11.57 7.11 -3.53
CA TYR A 147 -11.33 8.46 -4.03
C TYR A 147 -9.84 8.69 -4.31
N GLY A 148 -9.54 9.69 -5.12
CA GLY A 148 -8.18 10.12 -5.36
C GLY A 148 -7.63 10.97 -4.21
N ALA A 149 -6.35 10.87 -3.93
CA ALA A 149 -5.69 11.65 -2.91
C ALA A 149 -4.30 12.12 -3.34
N LEU A 150 -4.01 13.39 -3.08
CA LEU A 150 -2.65 13.91 -3.03
C LEU A 150 -2.25 13.94 -1.56
N THR A 151 -1.26 13.13 -1.20
CA THR A 151 -0.76 13.03 0.17
C THR A 151 0.61 13.68 0.29
N ALA A 152 0.77 14.53 1.29
CA ALA A 152 2.04 15.12 1.69
C ALA A 152 2.54 14.45 2.97
N VAL A 153 3.76 13.90 2.93
CA VAL A 153 4.41 13.23 4.06
C VAL A 153 5.71 13.95 4.40
N ASP A 154 5.91 14.21 5.68
CA ASP A 154 7.21 14.64 6.20
C ASP A 154 8.24 13.52 5.97
N ALA A 155 9.34 13.82 5.28
CA ALA A 155 10.32 12.80 4.92
C ALA A 155 11.25 12.41 6.08
N VAL A 156 11.24 13.15 7.20
CA VAL A 156 12.01 12.85 8.42
C VAL A 156 11.18 11.99 9.36
N ASP A 157 9.99 12.48 9.72
CA ASP A 157 9.14 11.85 10.73
C ASP A 157 8.16 10.84 10.15
N HIS A 158 7.93 10.88 8.84
CA HIS A 158 6.95 10.08 8.09
C HIS A 158 5.49 10.37 8.47
N ASP A 159 5.25 11.50 9.12
CA ASP A 159 3.90 11.95 9.42
C ASP A 159 3.19 12.45 8.16
N VAL A 160 1.92 12.11 8.03
CA VAL A 160 1.05 12.70 7.01
C VAL A 160 0.69 14.12 7.45
N ILE A 161 1.31 15.12 6.82
CA ILE A 161 1.14 16.53 7.15
C ILE A 161 -0.01 17.19 6.39
N GLY A 162 -0.51 16.55 5.35
CA GLY A 162 -1.65 17.04 4.59
C GLY A 162 -2.13 16.04 3.55
N LYS A 163 -3.43 16.11 3.28
CA LYS A 163 -4.08 15.29 2.25
C LYS A 163 -5.16 16.10 1.55
N ALA A 164 -5.07 16.22 0.24
CA ALA A 164 -6.12 16.75 -0.60
C ALA A 164 -6.82 15.60 -1.32
N VAL A 165 -8.13 15.55 -1.22
CA VAL A 165 -8.96 14.47 -1.77
C VAL A 165 -9.77 14.96 -2.97
N THR A 166 -10.10 14.05 -3.86
CA THR A 166 -10.97 14.27 -5.01
C THR A 166 -12.04 13.19 -5.03
N ASP A 167 -13.21 13.51 -5.57
CA ASP A 167 -14.33 12.55 -5.72
C ASP A 167 -14.07 11.54 -6.85
N ILE A 168 -12.94 11.64 -7.54
CA ILE A 168 -12.59 10.82 -8.69
C ILE A 168 -11.24 10.16 -8.41
N GLU A 169 -11.13 8.88 -8.76
CA GLU A 169 -9.85 8.15 -8.75
C GLU A 169 -8.82 8.87 -9.62
N ILE A 170 -7.65 9.13 -9.06
CA ILE A 170 -6.51 9.65 -9.82
C ILE A 170 -5.73 8.45 -10.38
N ARG A 171 -5.74 8.30 -11.68
CA ARG A 171 -5.03 7.25 -12.43
C ARG A 171 -3.78 7.78 -13.10
#